data_63dd1f8915a4082fea3e4425a3ccf7dc
#
_entry.id   63dd1f8915a4082fea3e4425a3ccf7dc
#
_cell.length_a   1.000
_cell.length_b   1.000
_cell.length_c   1.000
_cell.angle_alpha   90.00
_cell.angle_beta   90.00
_cell.angle_gamma   90.00
#
_symmetry.space_group_name_H-M   'P 1'
#
loop_
_entity.id
_entity.type
_entity.pdbx_description
1 polymer ?
#
loop_
_entity_poly.entity_id
_entity_poly.type
_entity_poly.pdbx_seq_one_letter_code
_entity_poly.pdbx_strand_id
1 'polypeptide(L)'
;MIGTGLVKGFVETARNFVGSYTDSEARLTTVEYPEERLPLKEATRQFPFLVFDGDDAQAGLRCVACQICEKECPPQCIYIVKSKDKKPDYKKQQQFYPATFDIDISVCMSCQICVEVCPFEAIKMDNEYELSNTDRFGALLLNKHQLAMSNEHYRKIHPKDAAESDAALAAEVAKAEAKAKADAEAKAKAAAEAKAKAEVEARAKTAAAPLGPDGSKTAA
;
A
#
# COMPACT_ATOMS: atom_id res chain seq x y z
N MET A 1 22.18 -23.45 -55.05
CA MET A 1 20.70 -23.64 -55.06
C MET A 1 19.99 -22.35 -54.66
N ILE A 2 20.13 -21.32 -55.46
CA ILE A 2 19.59 -19.94 -55.14
C ILE A 2 18.08 -19.85 -55.38
N GLY A 3 17.43 -20.76 -56.14
CA GLY A 3 16.03 -20.68 -56.49
C GLY A 3 15.03 -21.24 -55.49
N THR A 4 15.44 -22.18 -54.63
CA THR A 4 14.51 -22.87 -53.72
C THR A 4 13.98 -22.00 -52.60
N GLY A 5 14.80 -21.05 -52.10
CA GLY A 5 14.39 -20.09 -51.08
C GLY A 5 13.34 -19.10 -51.62
N LEU A 6 13.52 -18.61 -52.83
CA LEU A 6 12.59 -17.72 -53.52
C LEU A 6 11.21 -18.37 -53.69
N VAL A 7 11.18 -19.62 -54.17
CA VAL A 7 9.94 -20.39 -54.37
C VAL A 7 9.23 -20.61 -53.02
N LYS A 8 9.97 -20.97 -51.95
CA LYS A 8 9.38 -21.09 -50.60
C LYS A 8 8.78 -19.76 -50.12
N GLY A 9 9.47 -18.65 -50.35
CA GLY A 9 8.94 -17.31 -50.00
C GLY A 9 7.65 -16.99 -50.70
N PHE A 10 7.56 -17.26 -52.02
CA PHE A 10 6.33 -17.07 -52.78
C PHE A 10 5.19 -17.97 -52.32
N VAL A 11 5.47 -19.22 -52.02
CA VAL A 11 4.47 -20.15 -51.47
C VAL A 11 3.92 -19.66 -50.15
N GLU A 12 4.76 -19.17 -49.23
CA GLU A 12 4.34 -18.66 -47.95
C GLU A 12 3.52 -17.35 -48.08
N THR A 13 3.92 -16.47 -48.99
CA THR A 13 3.17 -15.25 -49.28
C THR A 13 1.80 -15.58 -49.86
N ALA A 14 1.73 -16.52 -50.83
CA ALA A 14 0.47 -16.96 -51.41
C ALA A 14 -0.44 -17.63 -50.37
N ARG A 15 0.12 -18.45 -49.48
CA ARG A 15 -0.60 -19.08 -48.39
C ARG A 15 -1.19 -18.05 -47.44
N ASN A 16 -0.41 -17.04 -47.05
CA ASN A 16 -0.88 -15.97 -46.18
C ASN A 16 -1.94 -15.12 -46.88
N PHE A 17 -1.79 -14.83 -48.16
CA PHE A 17 -2.78 -14.10 -48.95
C PHE A 17 -4.13 -14.85 -49.01
N VAL A 18 -4.12 -16.13 -49.37
CA VAL A 18 -5.35 -16.94 -49.41
C VAL A 18 -5.93 -17.10 -48.01
N GLY A 19 -5.08 -17.34 -47.00
CA GLY A 19 -5.48 -17.50 -45.60
C GLY A 19 -6.15 -16.26 -45.02
N SER A 20 -5.77 -15.05 -45.45
CA SER A 20 -6.41 -13.81 -44.97
C SER A 20 -7.89 -13.67 -45.39
N TYR A 21 -8.33 -14.42 -46.42
CA TYR A 21 -9.74 -14.46 -46.80
C TYR A 21 -10.51 -15.63 -46.17
N THR A 22 -9.81 -16.72 -45.79
CA THR A 22 -10.46 -17.93 -45.26
C THR A 22 -10.39 -18.05 -43.75
N ASP A 23 -9.38 -17.44 -43.12
CA ASP A 23 -9.12 -17.52 -41.69
C ASP A 23 -8.68 -16.14 -41.17
N SER A 24 -9.61 -15.20 -41.25
CA SER A 24 -9.34 -13.80 -40.88
C SER A 24 -9.04 -13.63 -39.38
N GLU A 25 -9.73 -14.38 -38.51
CA GLU A 25 -9.54 -14.26 -37.04
C GLU A 25 -8.13 -14.66 -36.57
N ALA A 26 -7.52 -15.71 -37.19
CA ALA A 26 -6.19 -16.16 -36.81
C ALA A 26 -5.06 -15.43 -37.55
N ARG A 27 -5.34 -14.76 -38.67
CA ARG A 27 -4.30 -14.17 -39.54
C ARG A 27 -4.31 -12.65 -39.60
N LEU A 28 -5.42 -12.00 -39.31
CA LEU A 28 -5.50 -10.55 -39.21
C LEU A 28 -5.23 -10.15 -37.73
N THR A 29 -4.25 -9.29 -37.55
CA THR A 29 -3.90 -8.73 -36.23
C THR A 29 -4.60 -7.39 -35.95
N THR A 30 -5.46 -6.95 -36.89
CA THR A 30 -6.23 -5.72 -36.76
C THR A 30 -7.32 -5.91 -35.71
N VAL A 31 -7.42 -5.01 -34.74
CA VAL A 31 -8.49 -4.93 -33.76
C VAL A 31 -9.35 -3.73 -34.10
N GLU A 32 -10.65 -3.95 -34.26
CA GLU A 32 -11.62 -2.90 -34.61
C GLU A 32 -12.06 -2.13 -33.33
N TYR A 33 -11.13 -1.36 -32.76
CA TYR A 33 -11.45 -0.48 -31.65
C TYR A 33 -12.34 0.69 -32.11
N PRO A 34 -13.41 1.07 -31.37
CA PRO A 34 -13.79 0.65 -30.01
C PRO A 34 -14.74 -0.56 -29.93
N GLU A 35 -15.21 -1.12 -31.07
CA GLU A 35 -16.16 -2.22 -31.11
C GLU A 35 -15.56 -3.51 -30.55
N GLU A 36 -14.28 -3.74 -30.86
CA GLU A 36 -13.51 -4.87 -30.33
C GLU A 36 -12.38 -4.36 -29.44
N ARG A 37 -12.21 -4.97 -28.26
CA ARG A 37 -11.16 -4.63 -27.30
C ARG A 37 -10.29 -5.84 -27.01
N LEU A 38 -9.00 -5.64 -27.03
CA LEU A 38 -8.06 -6.68 -26.59
C LEU A 38 -8.19 -6.95 -25.09
N PRO A 39 -8.09 -8.23 -24.65
CA PRO A 39 -8.05 -8.54 -23.24
C PRO A 39 -6.78 -7.95 -22.62
N LEU A 40 -6.94 -7.21 -21.52
CA LEU A 40 -5.84 -6.60 -20.79
C LEU A 40 -5.02 -7.70 -20.09
N LYS A 41 -3.70 -7.55 -20.14
CA LYS A 41 -2.79 -8.47 -19.43
C LYS A 41 -2.77 -8.13 -17.95
N GLU A 42 -2.54 -9.13 -17.09
CA GLU A 42 -2.44 -8.95 -15.65
C GLU A 42 -1.40 -7.88 -15.23
N ALA A 43 -0.30 -7.79 -15.93
CA ALA A 43 0.76 -6.80 -15.67
C ALA A 43 0.51 -5.42 -16.32
N THR A 44 -0.70 -5.15 -16.81
CA THR A 44 -1.06 -3.84 -17.37
C THR A 44 -1.09 -2.80 -16.26
N ARG A 45 -0.49 -1.63 -16.49
CA ARG A 45 -0.44 -0.51 -15.55
C ARG A 45 -0.78 0.78 -16.28
N GLN A 46 -1.81 1.48 -15.81
CA GLN A 46 -2.29 2.70 -16.43
C GLN A 46 -2.25 3.86 -15.45
N PHE A 47 -3.26 4.01 -14.60
CA PHE A 47 -3.36 5.13 -13.69
C PHE A 47 -3.27 4.69 -12.23
N PRO A 48 -2.60 5.48 -11.37
CA PRO A 48 -2.52 5.18 -9.95
C PRO A 48 -3.85 5.43 -9.24
N PHE A 49 -4.18 4.56 -8.28
CA PHE A 49 -5.29 4.72 -7.37
C PHE A 49 -4.89 4.37 -5.93
N LEU A 50 -5.71 4.77 -4.96
CA LEU A 50 -5.50 4.52 -3.54
C LEU A 50 -6.34 3.33 -3.07
N VAL A 51 -5.69 2.36 -2.44
CA VAL A 51 -6.37 1.18 -1.89
C VAL A 51 -6.94 1.50 -0.52
N PHE A 52 -8.20 1.08 -0.30
CA PHE A 52 -8.81 1.03 1.01
C PHE A 52 -9.31 -0.37 1.35
N ASP A 53 -9.34 -0.67 2.65
CA ASP A 53 -9.87 -1.91 3.20
C ASP A 53 -11.19 -1.63 3.92
N GLY A 54 -12.14 -2.58 3.85
CA GLY A 54 -13.47 -2.45 4.46
C GLY A 54 -14.47 -1.70 3.59
N ASP A 55 -15.57 -1.25 4.19
CA ASP A 55 -16.71 -0.65 3.49
C ASP A 55 -16.61 0.87 3.34
N ASP A 56 -15.84 1.52 4.22
CA ASP A 56 -15.67 2.97 4.21
C ASP A 56 -14.35 3.38 3.57
N ALA A 57 -14.43 3.98 2.37
CA ALA A 57 -13.28 4.43 1.61
C ALA A 57 -12.39 5.43 2.36
N GLN A 58 -12.96 6.27 3.23
CA GLN A 58 -12.18 7.30 3.93
C GLN A 58 -11.55 6.79 5.24
N ALA A 59 -12.23 5.90 5.94
CA ALA A 59 -11.71 5.30 7.17
C ALA A 59 -10.70 4.19 6.87
N GLY A 60 -10.92 3.42 5.80
CA GLY A 60 -10.13 2.27 5.42
C GLY A 60 -8.90 2.55 4.54
N LEU A 61 -8.62 3.81 4.18
CA LEU A 61 -7.44 4.16 3.38
C LEU A 61 -6.15 3.68 4.05
N ARG A 62 -5.34 2.91 3.31
CA ARG A 62 -4.01 2.44 3.76
C ARG A 62 -2.98 3.57 3.82
N CYS A 63 -3.21 4.68 3.12
CA CYS A 63 -2.26 5.79 3.03
C CYS A 63 -2.09 6.52 4.36
N VAL A 64 -0.84 6.66 4.82
CA VAL A 64 -0.45 7.36 6.05
C VAL A 64 0.17 8.74 5.77
N ALA A 65 -0.02 9.29 4.58
CA ALA A 65 0.52 10.60 4.17
C ALA A 65 2.03 10.76 4.45
N CYS A 66 2.84 9.73 4.20
CA CYS A 66 4.29 9.78 4.42
C CYS A 66 5.02 10.67 3.41
N GLN A 67 4.38 11.04 2.29
CA GLN A 67 4.90 11.90 1.21
C GLN A 67 6.11 11.33 0.44
N ILE A 68 6.40 10.03 0.57
CA ILE A 68 7.49 9.40 -0.19
C ILE A 68 7.15 9.40 -1.68
N CYS A 69 5.95 8.96 -2.05
CA CYS A 69 5.50 8.93 -3.45
C CYS A 69 5.45 10.33 -4.11
N GLU A 70 5.15 11.39 -3.34
CA GLU A 70 5.19 12.78 -3.81
C GLU A 70 6.62 13.21 -4.16
N LYS A 71 7.60 12.87 -3.31
CA LYS A 71 9.01 13.24 -3.50
C LYS A 71 9.69 12.47 -4.63
N GLU A 72 9.36 11.18 -4.75
CA GLU A 72 9.94 10.28 -5.75
C GLU A 72 9.25 10.37 -7.11
N CYS A 73 8.16 11.13 -7.24
CA CYS A 73 7.43 11.29 -8.48
C CYS A 73 8.22 12.15 -9.49
N PRO A 74 8.69 11.61 -10.64
CA PRO A 74 9.49 12.38 -11.60
C PRO A 74 8.75 13.60 -12.17
N PRO A 75 7.48 13.49 -12.62
CA PRO A 75 6.71 14.64 -13.09
C PRO A 75 6.11 15.49 -11.96
N GLN A 76 6.31 15.11 -10.67
CA GLN A 76 5.77 15.82 -9.49
C GLN A 76 4.26 16.06 -9.59
N CYS A 77 3.52 15.06 -10.06
CA CYS A 77 2.07 15.13 -10.26
C CYS A 77 1.25 14.75 -9.01
N ILE A 78 1.89 14.38 -7.90
CA ILE A 78 1.25 13.97 -6.66
C ILE A 78 1.39 15.09 -5.63
N TYR A 79 0.27 15.46 -5.00
CA TYR A 79 0.24 16.48 -3.95
C TYR A 79 -0.43 15.94 -2.69
N ILE A 80 0.27 15.99 -1.55
CA ILE A 80 -0.18 15.38 -0.30
C ILE A 80 -0.12 16.39 0.85
N VAL A 81 -1.25 16.63 1.50
CA VAL A 81 -1.34 17.39 2.75
C VAL A 81 -1.67 16.42 3.90
N LYS A 82 -0.84 16.43 4.95
CA LYS A 82 -1.08 15.63 6.15
C LYS A 82 -2.22 16.20 6.97
N SER A 83 -3.06 15.33 7.54
CA SER A 83 -4.05 15.74 8.54
C SER A 83 -3.37 16.14 9.87
N LYS A 84 -4.11 16.88 10.69
CA LYS A 84 -3.67 17.18 12.07
C LYS A 84 -3.92 16.01 13.02
N ASP A 85 -4.96 15.23 12.73
CA ASP A 85 -5.38 14.09 13.53
C ASP A 85 -4.66 12.82 13.10
N LYS A 86 -4.54 11.87 14.00
CA LYS A 86 -3.95 10.55 13.77
C LYS A 86 -5.03 9.49 13.75
N LYS A 87 -4.85 8.49 12.91
CA LYS A 87 -5.67 7.27 12.87
C LYS A 87 -4.80 6.04 13.11
N PRO A 88 -5.34 4.95 13.65
CA PRO A 88 -4.62 3.69 13.71
C PRO A 88 -4.40 3.14 12.30
N ASP A 89 -3.16 2.80 11.98
CA ASP A 89 -2.76 2.10 10.78
C ASP A 89 -3.05 0.59 10.88
N TYR A 90 -2.86 -0.17 9.81
CA TYR A 90 -3.00 -1.64 9.79
C TYR A 90 -2.13 -2.35 10.84
N LYS A 91 -1.01 -1.73 11.28
CA LYS A 91 -0.17 -2.18 12.43
C LYS A 91 -0.68 -1.70 13.79
N LYS A 92 -1.88 -1.10 13.88
CA LYS A 92 -2.45 -0.48 15.09
C LYS A 92 -1.59 0.67 15.67
N GLN A 93 -0.71 1.24 14.86
CA GLN A 93 0.10 2.41 15.24
C GLN A 93 -0.65 3.69 14.85
N GLN A 94 -0.56 4.71 15.71
CA GLN A 94 -1.17 6.02 15.43
C GLN A 94 -0.36 6.76 14.38
N GLN A 95 -0.87 6.84 13.15
CA GLN A 95 -0.26 7.50 12.00
C GLN A 95 -1.11 8.67 11.52
N PHE A 96 -0.46 9.60 10.81
CA PHE A 96 -1.19 10.63 10.10
C PHE A 96 -1.89 10.01 8.89
N TYR A 97 -2.96 10.65 8.42
CA TYR A 97 -3.64 10.28 7.19
C TYR A 97 -3.69 11.49 6.23
N PRO A 98 -3.93 11.30 4.93
CA PRO A 98 -4.00 12.42 4.02
C PRO A 98 -5.28 13.24 4.23
N ALA A 99 -5.13 14.52 4.57
CA ALA A 99 -6.21 15.49 4.51
C ALA A 99 -6.57 15.74 3.04
N THR A 100 -5.55 16.02 2.23
CA THR A 100 -5.64 16.14 0.78
C THR A 100 -4.67 15.13 0.15
N PHE A 101 -5.11 14.48 -0.92
CA PHE A 101 -4.28 13.63 -1.77
C PHE A 101 -4.80 13.78 -3.19
N ASP A 102 -4.06 14.50 -4.00
CA ASP A 102 -4.44 14.82 -5.37
C ASP A 102 -3.38 14.32 -6.33
N ILE A 103 -3.80 13.77 -7.46
CA ILE A 103 -2.92 13.37 -8.56
C ILE A 103 -3.38 14.06 -9.84
N ASP A 104 -2.49 14.78 -10.49
CA ASP A 104 -2.72 15.29 -11.84
C ASP A 104 -2.41 14.18 -12.86
N ILE A 105 -3.46 13.47 -13.28
CA ILE A 105 -3.36 12.37 -14.23
C ILE A 105 -2.93 12.85 -15.61
N SER A 106 -3.16 14.11 -15.95
CA SER A 106 -2.80 14.66 -17.27
C SER A 106 -1.29 14.74 -17.51
N VAL A 107 -0.49 14.76 -16.44
CA VAL A 107 0.99 14.76 -16.51
C VAL A 107 1.61 13.47 -15.96
N CYS A 108 0.79 12.58 -15.42
CA CYS A 108 1.25 11.28 -14.93
C CYS A 108 1.76 10.43 -16.09
N MET A 109 2.99 9.91 -15.98
CA MET A 109 3.59 9.06 -17.00
C MET A 109 3.40 7.55 -16.74
N SER A 110 2.57 7.18 -15.77
CA SER A 110 2.27 5.78 -15.40
C SER A 110 3.51 4.91 -15.16
N CYS A 111 4.57 5.50 -14.59
CA CYS A 111 5.88 4.85 -14.41
C CYS A 111 5.92 3.84 -13.26
N GLN A 112 4.90 3.82 -12.38
CA GLN A 112 4.77 2.92 -11.22
C GLN A 112 5.77 3.18 -10.06
N ILE A 113 6.66 4.15 -10.14
CA ILE A 113 7.60 4.45 -9.05
C ILE A 113 6.87 4.72 -7.73
N CYS A 114 5.74 5.44 -7.76
CA CYS A 114 4.92 5.70 -6.57
C CYS A 114 4.39 4.43 -5.89
N VAL A 115 4.15 3.36 -6.63
CA VAL A 115 3.75 2.05 -6.10
C VAL A 115 4.93 1.35 -5.45
N GLU A 116 6.08 1.28 -6.13
CA GLU A 116 7.28 0.60 -5.67
C GLU A 116 7.86 1.21 -4.38
N VAL A 117 7.80 2.54 -4.24
CA VAL A 117 8.32 3.23 -3.05
C VAL A 117 7.34 3.25 -1.86
N CYS A 118 6.11 2.77 -2.03
CA CYS A 118 5.09 2.82 -0.98
C CYS A 118 5.25 1.67 0.02
N PRO A 119 5.69 1.91 1.27
CA PRO A 119 5.87 0.83 2.25
C PRO A 119 4.56 0.35 2.87
N PHE A 120 3.42 0.98 2.52
CA PHE A 120 2.10 0.66 3.07
C PHE A 120 1.19 -0.03 2.06
N GLU A 121 1.68 -0.32 0.86
CA GLU A 121 0.87 -0.90 -0.23
C GLU A 121 -0.44 -0.12 -0.48
N ALA A 122 -0.35 1.22 -0.29
CA ALA A 122 -1.51 2.09 -0.29
C ALA A 122 -1.86 2.66 -1.66
N ILE A 123 -0.92 2.64 -2.62
CA ILE A 123 -1.11 3.10 -3.99
C ILE A 123 -0.82 1.96 -4.93
N LYS A 124 -1.69 1.75 -5.90
CA LYS A 124 -1.62 0.68 -6.90
C LYS A 124 -1.97 1.24 -8.28
N MET A 125 -1.76 0.45 -9.34
CA MET A 125 -2.08 0.83 -10.71
C MET A 125 -3.35 0.12 -11.16
N ASP A 126 -4.21 0.86 -11.85
CA ASP A 126 -5.44 0.34 -12.48
C ASP A 126 -5.16 -0.11 -13.92
N ASN A 127 -6.11 -0.85 -14.47
CA ASN A 127 -6.17 -1.23 -15.87
C ASN A 127 -7.00 -0.26 -16.72
N GLU A 128 -7.69 0.70 -16.11
CA GLU A 128 -8.46 1.74 -16.81
C GLU A 128 -7.53 2.63 -17.62
N TYR A 129 -7.82 2.84 -18.92
CA TYR A 129 -7.00 3.67 -19.81
C TYR A 129 -7.82 4.72 -20.58
N GLU A 130 -9.14 4.66 -20.51
CA GLU A 130 -10.03 5.55 -21.25
C GLU A 130 -10.42 6.78 -20.43
N LEU A 131 -9.45 7.63 -20.08
CA LEU A 131 -9.65 8.85 -19.30
C LEU A 131 -9.60 10.12 -20.15
N SER A 132 -10.02 10.06 -21.43
CA SER A 132 -10.04 11.27 -22.25
C SER A 132 -11.12 12.25 -21.79
N ASN A 133 -10.75 13.51 -21.59
CA ASN A 133 -11.68 14.55 -21.18
C ASN A 133 -11.31 15.90 -21.81
N THR A 134 -12.29 16.79 -21.92
CA THR A 134 -12.13 18.14 -22.48
C THR A 134 -11.64 19.14 -21.43
N ASP A 135 -11.84 18.88 -20.15
CA ASP A 135 -11.42 19.73 -19.04
C ASP A 135 -10.32 19.04 -18.20
N ARG A 136 -9.12 19.61 -18.27
CA ARG A 136 -7.98 19.10 -17.53
C ARG A 136 -8.15 19.19 -16.01
N PHE A 137 -8.52 20.38 -15.52
CA PHE A 137 -8.51 20.63 -14.07
C PHE A 137 -9.74 20.09 -13.36
N GLY A 138 -10.88 20.01 -14.04
CA GLY A 138 -12.10 19.48 -13.45
C GLY A 138 -12.18 17.95 -13.49
N ALA A 139 -11.50 17.31 -14.46
CA ALA A 139 -11.68 15.89 -14.70
C ALA A 139 -10.41 15.04 -14.57
N LEU A 140 -9.23 15.61 -14.81
CA LEU A 140 -7.95 14.86 -14.77
C LEU A 140 -7.12 15.18 -13.52
N LEU A 141 -7.52 16.15 -12.70
CA LEU A 141 -6.99 16.35 -11.36
C LEU A 141 -7.85 15.55 -10.37
N LEU A 142 -7.42 14.33 -10.09
CA LEU A 142 -8.18 13.41 -9.23
C LEU A 142 -7.84 13.62 -7.76
N ASN A 143 -8.87 13.77 -6.95
CA ASN A 143 -8.74 13.88 -5.50
C ASN A 143 -8.81 12.51 -4.81
N LYS A 144 -8.49 12.46 -3.52
CA LYS A 144 -8.47 11.22 -2.72
C LYS A 144 -9.77 10.42 -2.76
N HIS A 145 -10.95 11.05 -2.96
CA HIS A 145 -12.23 10.36 -3.03
C HIS A 145 -12.42 9.66 -4.37
N GLN A 146 -11.97 10.28 -5.44
CA GLN A 146 -12.01 9.72 -6.78
C GLN A 146 -10.95 8.64 -6.99
N LEU A 147 -9.80 8.79 -6.30
CA LEU A 147 -8.70 7.82 -6.35
C LEU A 147 -8.95 6.58 -5.47
N ALA A 148 -9.85 6.65 -4.49
CA ALA A 148 -10.08 5.56 -3.56
C ALA A 148 -10.82 4.39 -4.21
N MET A 149 -10.18 3.22 -4.30
CA MET A 149 -10.75 1.97 -4.79
C MET A 149 -10.55 0.84 -3.78
N SER A 150 -11.50 -0.10 -3.74
CA SER A 150 -11.44 -1.20 -2.79
C SER A 150 -10.31 -2.19 -3.13
N ASN A 151 -9.77 -2.85 -2.11
CA ASN A 151 -8.80 -3.92 -2.31
C ASN A 151 -9.40 -5.10 -3.10
N GLU A 152 -10.72 -5.29 -3.06
CA GLU A 152 -11.40 -6.29 -3.89
C GLU A 152 -11.31 -5.98 -5.38
N HIS A 153 -11.40 -4.70 -5.77
CA HIS A 153 -11.15 -4.27 -7.15
C HIS A 153 -9.74 -4.65 -7.59
N TYR A 154 -8.74 -4.36 -6.74
CA TYR A 154 -7.36 -4.70 -7.04
C TYR A 154 -7.14 -6.22 -7.20
N ARG A 155 -7.72 -7.02 -6.34
CA ARG A 155 -7.69 -8.50 -6.45
C ARG A 155 -8.32 -9.04 -7.73
N LYS A 156 -9.30 -8.35 -8.29
CA LYS A 156 -9.93 -8.74 -9.56
C LYS A 156 -9.04 -8.45 -10.77
N ILE A 157 -8.36 -7.31 -10.78
CA ILE A 157 -7.54 -6.87 -11.91
C ILE A 157 -6.11 -7.45 -11.88
N HIS A 158 -5.53 -7.63 -10.69
CA HIS A 158 -4.17 -8.13 -10.48
C HIS A 158 -4.12 -9.24 -9.41
N PRO A 159 -4.65 -10.45 -9.68
CA PRO A 159 -4.83 -11.49 -8.65
C PRO A 159 -3.52 -11.97 -8.03
N LYS A 160 -2.44 -12.08 -8.82
CA LYS A 160 -1.14 -12.56 -8.30
C LYS A 160 -0.45 -11.52 -7.45
N ASP A 161 -0.34 -10.29 -7.95
CA ASP A 161 0.29 -9.19 -7.24
C ASP A 161 -0.49 -8.81 -5.96
N ALA A 162 -1.82 -8.87 -6.02
CA ALA A 162 -2.67 -8.70 -4.84
C ALA A 162 -2.42 -9.78 -3.78
N ALA A 163 -2.27 -11.04 -4.18
CA ALA A 163 -1.97 -12.12 -3.24
C ALA A 163 -0.59 -11.95 -2.59
N GLU A 164 0.42 -11.54 -3.35
CA GLU A 164 1.77 -11.28 -2.84
C GLU A 164 1.79 -10.09 -1.87
N SER A 165 1.12 -8.98 -2.21
CA SER A 165 1.04 -7.79 -1.36
C SER A 165 0.23 -8.05 -0.08
N ASP A 166 -0.88 -8.76 -0.15
CA ASP A 166 -1.66 -9.15 1.02
C ASP A 166 -0.89 -10.09 1.95
N ALA A 167 -0.12 -11.04 1.39
CA ALA A 167 0.75 -11.92 2.17
C ALA A 167 1.89 -11.15 2.85
N ALA A 168 2.51 -10.19 2.16
CA ALA A 168 3.55 -9.33 2.72
C ALA A 168 3.01 -8.47 3.87
N LEU A 169 1.84 -7.85 3.71
CA LEU A 169 1.18 -7.07 4.75
C LEU A 169 0.81 -7.93 5.96
N ALA A 170 0.27 -9.14 5.74
CA ALA A 170 -0.05 -10.08 6.83
C ALA A 170 1.19 -10.50 7.62
N ALA A 171 2.31 -10.75 6.92
CA ALA A 171 3.59 -11.06 7.57
C ALA A 171 4.12 -9.89 8.41
N GLU A 172 3.97 -8.66 7.94
CA GLU A 172 4.36 -7.47 8.69
C GLU A 172 3.49 -7.23 9.92
N VAL A 173 2.18 -7.43 9.81
CA VAL A 173 1.25 -7.35 10.95
C VAL A 173 1.62 -8.38 12.00
N ALA A 174 1.87 -9.63 11.59
CA ALA A 174 2.29 -10.69 12.52
C ALA A 174 3.60 -10.36 13.24
N LYS A 175 4.59 -9.80 12.54
CA LYS A 175 5.85 -9.33 13.14
C LYS A 175 5.63 -8.18 14.12
N ALA A 176 4.76 -7.22 13.76
CA ALA A 176 4.44 -6.09 14.62
C ALA A 176 3.71 -6.53 15.91
N GLU A 177 2.77 -7.47 15.80
CA GLU A 177 2.07 -8.03 16.97
C GLU A 177 2.98 -8.86 17.86
N ALA A 178 3.89 -9.66 17.29
CA ALA A 178 4.89 -10.40 18.05
C ALA A 178 5.82 -9.45 18.82
N LYS A 179 6.28 -8.38 18.18
CA LYS A 179 7.11 -7.35 18.83
C LYS A 179 6.35 -6.63 19.94
N ALA A 180 5.10 -6.25 19.69
CA ALA A 180 4.27 -5.58 20.70
C ALA A 180 4.03 -6.47 21.94
N LYS A 181 3.84 -7.78 21.76
CA LYS A 181 3.72 -8.75 22.86
C LYS A 181 5.02 -8.86 23.64
N ALA A 182 6.16 -8.97 22.95
CA ALA A 182 7.48 -9.02 23.60
C ALA A 182 7.80 -7.74 24.40
N ASP A 183 7.50 -6.56 23.83
CA ASP A 183 7.66 -5.26 24.50
C ASP A 183 6.73 -5.13 25.72
N ALA A 184 5.51 -5.65 25.64
CA ALA A 184 4.56 -5.67 26.76
C ALA A 184 5.04 -6.61 27.91
N GLU A 185 5.54 -7.79 27.58
CA GLU A 185 6.13 -8.71 28.54
C GLU A 185 7.38 -8.15 29.22
N ALA A 186 8.26 -7.51 28.42
CA ALA A 186 9.45 -6.84 28.94
C ALA A 186 9.10 -5.70 29.90
N LYS A 187 8.10 -4.87 29.56
CA LYS A 187 7.59 -3.81 30.45
C LYS A 187 6.94 -4.37 31.70
N ALA A 188 6.19 -5.48 31.61
CA ALA A 188 5.58 -6.12 32.75
C ALA A 188 6.63 -6.70 33.71
N LYS A 189 7.69 -7.33 33.18
CA LYS A 189 8.82 -7.82 34.00
C LYS A 189 9.58 -6.68 34.68
N ALA A 190 9.90 -5.62 33.95
CA ALA A 190 10.56 -4.44 34.50
C ALA A 190 9.71 -3.75 35.59
N ALA A 191 8.39 -3.67 35.39
CA ALA A 191 7.48 -3.11 36.39
C ALA A 191 7.38 -4.01 37.65
N ALA A 192 7.41 -5.34 37.47
CA ALA A 192 7.45 -6.28 38.61
C ALA A 192 8.75 -6.21 39.39
N GLU A 193 9.91 -6.11 38.72
CA GLU A 193 11.21 -5.92 39.37
C GLU A 193 11.31 -4.57 40.09
N ALA A 194 10.77 -3.50 39.51
CA ALA A 194 10.73 -2.19 40.16
C ALA A 194 9.87 -2.20 41.41
N LYS A 195 8.72 -2.87 41.40
CA LYS A 195 7.87 -3.05 42.60
C LYS A 195 8.55 -3.89 43.64
N ALA A 196 9.22 -4.99 43.30
CA ALA A 196 9.94 -5.84 44.21
C ALA A 196 11.12 -5.08 44.89
N LYS A 197 11.87 -4.26 44.13
CA LYS A 197 12.93 -3.40 44.67
C LYS A 197 12.38 -2.33 45.62
N ALA A 198 11.28 -1.69 45.28
CA ALA A 198 10.61 -0.70 46.13
C ALA A 198 10.10 -1.31 47.43
N GLU A 199 9.59 -2.53 47.39
CA GLU A 199 9.10 -3.26 48.59
C GLU A 199 10.23 -3.69 49.50
N VAL A 200 11.37 -4.13 48.95
CA VAL A 200 12.59 -4.44 49.71
C VAL A 200 13.14 -3.18 50.39
N GLU A 201 13.17 -2.05 49.67
CA GLU A 201 13.66 -0.77 50.22
C GLU A 201 12.74 -0.21 51.32
N ALA A 202 11.40 -0.35 51.13
CA ALA A 202 10.43 0.04 52.15
C ALA A 202 10.58 -0.84 53.42
N ARG A 203 10.84 -2.14 53.26
CA ARG A 203 11.07 -3.08 54.37
C ARG A 203 12.38 -2.80 55.11
N ALA A 204 13.42 -2.40 54.39
CA ALA A 204 14.69 -1.97 54.96
C ALA A 204 14.56 -0.68 55.80
N LYS A 205 13.76 0.28 55.32
CA LYS A 205 13.49 1.53 56.07
C LYS A 205 12.64 1.31 57.31
N THR A 206 11.73 0.36 57.35
CA THR A 206 10.95 -0.01 58.54
C THR A 206 11.77 -0.80 59.57
N ALA A 207 12.79 -1.56 59.13
CA ALA A 207 13.71 -2.27 60.03
C ALA A 207 14.79 -1.39 60.68
N ALA A 208 15.02 -0.19 60.12
CA ALA A 208 16.03 0.78 60.60
C ALA A 208 15.46 1.88 61.53
N ALA A 209 14.20 1.75 62.00
CA ALA A 209 13.64 2.68 62.97
C ALA A 209 14.33 2.48 64.34
N PRO A 210 14.99 3.48 64.92
CA PRO A 210 15.66 3.33 66.22
C PRO A 210 14.63 3.19 67.33
N LEU A 211 14.85 2.18 68.22
CA LEU A 211 14.18 2.03 69.48
C LEU A 211 14.46 3.30 70.33
N GLY A 212 13.41 4.05 70.60
CA GLY A 212 13.48 5.23 71.45
C GLY A 212 13.96 4.84 72.87
N PRO A 213 14.75 5.70 73.55
CA PRO A 213 15.25 5.41 74.86
C PRO A 213 14.14 5.53 75.89
N ASP A 214 13.97 4.45 76.67
CA ASP A 214 13.12 4.35 77.81
C ASP A 214 13.66 5.29 78.94
N GLY A 215 12.90 6.31 79.28
CA GLY A 215 13.20 7.26 80.31
C GLY A 215 12.45 7.01 81.58
N SER A 216 12.97 6.10 82.40
CA SER A 216 12.58 6.01 83.79
C SER A 216 12.87 7.29 84.54
N LYS A 217 11.87 7.85 85.20
CA LYS A 217 12.12 8.66 86.46
C LYS A 217 11.04 8.32 87.49
N THR A 218 11.57 7.69 88.48
CA THR A 218 11.02 7.52 89.82
C THR A 218 10.93 8.85 90.58
N ALA A 219 9.92 8.94 91.41
CA ALA A 219 9.84 9.41 92.79
C ALA A 219 10.23 10.84 93.16
N ALA A 220 9.34 11.58 93.71
CA ALA A 220 9.16 12.01 95.09
C ALA A 220 7.92 12.88 95.23
#